data_301b65a6b5a78e708392a3df0dac66b3
#
_entry.id   301b65a6b5a78e708392a3df0dac66b3
#
_cell.length_a   1.000
_cell.length_b   1.000
_cell.length_c   1.000
_cell.angle_alpha   90.00
_cell.angle_beta   90.00
_cell.angle_gamma   90.00
#
_symmetry.space_group_name_H-M   'P 1'
#
loop_
_entity.id
_entity.type
_entity.pdbx_description
1 polymer ?
#
loop_
_entity_poly.entity_id
_entity_poly.type
_entity_poly.pdbx_seq_one_letter_code
_entity_poly.pdbx_strand_id
1 'polypeptide(L)'
;MSFKNIIRANAEAIVDLHRRTKETLENRDKGEQEEQLWREACEEFHSRYSELAFPGGVDSARERLRSGECEAIAYALDFLEVRPYFFRSGYMYKDFLRVLKNCPLSTSQSTRLLRILEGYEKYRLGRRS
;
A
#
# COMPACT_ATOMS: atom_id res chain seq x y z
N MET A 1 -11.46 16.00 -2.61
CA MET A 1 -9.99 15.84 -2.68
C MET A 1 -9.64 14.39 -2.97
N SER A 2 -8.70 14.17 -3.87
CA SER A 2 -8.27 12.81 -4.25
C SER A 2 -6.84 12.56 -3.78
N PHE A 3 -6.61 11.34 -3.27
CA PHE A 3 -5.28 10.88 -2.88
C PHE A 3 -4.59 10.07 -3.97
N LYS A 4 -5.22 9.93 -5.14
CA LYS A 4 -4.72 9.03 -6.19
C LYS A 4 -3.32 9.36 -6.69
N ASN A 5 -3.02 10.64 -6.87
CA ASN A 5 -1.69 11.04 -7.34
C ASN A 5 -0.60 10.77 -6.30
N ILE A 6 -0.88 11.04 -5.02
CA ILE A 6 0.08 10.76 -3.96
C ILE A 6 0.27 9.25 -3.77
N ILE A 7 -0.80 8.46 -3.93
CA ILE A 7 -0.70 7.00 -3.87
C ILE A 7 0.25 6.49 -4.96
N ARG A 8 0.11 6.98 -6.19
CA ARG A 8 0.99 6.59 -7.30
C ARG A 8 2.44 7.00 -7.05
N ALA A 9 2.65 8.23 -6.58
CA ALA A 9 4.00 8.73 -6.28
C ALA A 9 4.65 7.93 -5.15
N ASN A 10 3.89 7.64 -4.10
CA ASN A 10 4.40 6.86 -2.97
C ASN A 10 4.69 5.41 -3.38
N ALA A 11 3.87 4.84 -4.26
CA ALA A 11 4.12 3.50 -4.78
C ALA A 11 5.45 3.44 -5.54
N GLU A 12 5.72 4.42 -6.39
CA GLU A 12 6.99 4.52 -7.12
C GLU A 12 8.18 4.66 -6.17
N ALA A 13 8.03 5.48 -5.11
CA ALA A 13 9.07 5.65 -4.10
C ALA A 13 9.37 4.34 -3.38
N ILE A 14 8.34 3.58 -3.01
CA ILE A 14 8.51 2.27 -2.36
C ILE A 14 9.21 1.28 -3.30
N VAL A 15 8.80 1.24 -4.57
CA VAL A 15 9.43 0.38 -5.57
C VAL A 15 10.92 0.71 -5.71
N ASP A 16 11.25 2.00 -5.78
CA ASP A 16 12.66 2.44 -5.87
C ASP A 16 13.47 2.05 -4.65
N LEU A 17 12.93 2.26 -3.44
CA LEU A 17 13.59 1.88 -2.20
C LEU A 17 13.82 0.38 -2.13
N HIS A 18 12.83 -0.41 -2.52
CA HIS A 18 12.91 -1.87 -2.51
C HIS A 18 13.93 -2.37 -3.54
N ARG A 19 13.97 -1.77 -4.74
CA ARG A 19 14.95 -2.10 -5.76
C ARG A 19 16.37 -1.87 -5.26
N ARG A 20 16.62 -0.75 -4.56
CA ARG A 20 17.93 -0.45 -3.99
C ARG A 20 18.38 -1.51 -2.99
N THR A 21 17.46 -2.03 -2.18
CA THR A 21 17.83 -3.13 -1.24
C THR A 21 18.27 -4.36 -2.00
N LYS A 22 17.61 -4.70 -3.11
CA LYS A 22 17.97 -5.86 -3.92
C LYS A 22 19.29 -5.68 -4.65
N GLU A 23 19.51 -4.52 -5.26
CA GLU A 23 20.74 -4.21 -5.99
C GLU A 23 21.95 -4.22 -5.06
N THR A 24 21.81 -3.63 -3.88
CA THR A 24 22.91 -3.60 -2.90
C THR A 24 23.14 -4.96 -2.26
N LEU A 25 22.10 -5.78 -2.12
CA LEU A 25 22.20 -7.14 -1.60
C LEU A 25 23.14 -8.00 -2.45
N GLU A 26 23.07 -7.89 -3.76
CA GLU A 26 23.90 -8.67 -4.68
C GLU A 26 25.38 -8.40 -4.49
N ASN A 27 25.73 -7.21 -4.02
CA ASN A 27 27.11 -6.77 -3.88
C ASN A 27 27.64 -6.76 -2.44
N ARG A 28 26.79 -7.11 -1.45
CA ARG A 28 27.12 -6.95 -0.03
C ARG A 28 28.37 -7.69 0.42
N ASP A 29 28.72 -8.77 -0.24
CA ASP A 29 29.87 -9.63 0.13
C ASP A 29 31.16 -9.20 -0.55
N LYS A 30 31.14 -8.14 -1.39
CA LYS A 30 32.32 -7.69 -2.14
C LYS A 30 33.28 -6.83 -1.32
N GLY A 31 32.85 -6.32 -0.17
CA GLY A 31 33.65 -5.48 0.69
C GLY A 31 32.84 -4.77 1.76
N GLU A 32 33.52 -4.08 2.67
CA GLU A 32 32.88 -3.35 3.76
C GLU A 32 32.00 -2.19 3.26
N GLN A 33 32.44 -1.50 2.21
CA GLN A 33 31.70 -0.38 1.65
C GLN A 33 30.38 -0.86 1.02
N GLU A 34 30.43 -1.97 0.30
CA GLU A 34 29.25 -2.57 -0.33
C GLU A 34 28.26 -3.11 0.71
N GLU A 35 28.77 -3.71 1.79
CA GLU A 35 27.92 -4.14 2.90
C GLU A 35 27.25 -2.96 3.57
N GLN A 36 27.96 -1.85 3.76
CA GLN A 36 27.41 -0.65 4.37
C GLN A 36 26.30 -0.04 3.50
N LEU A 37 26.49 0.00 2.18
CA LEU A 37 25.48 0.49 1.25
C LEU A 37 24.20 -0.34 1.33
N TRP A 38 24.34 -1.65 1.46
CA TRP A 38 23.19 -2.53 1.64
C TRP A 38 22.46 -2.28 2.94
N ARG A 39 23.18 -2.12 4.05
CA ARG A 39 22.57 -1.83 5.35
C ARG A 39 21.83 -0.50 5.32
N GLU A 40 22.41 0.52 4.72
CA GLU A 40 21.78 1.84 4.57
C GLU A 40 20.50 1.75 3.74
N ALA A 41 20.53 1.00 2.65
CA ALA A 41 19.36 0.81 1.79
C ALA A 41 18.21 0.12 2.56
N CYS A 42 18.54 -0.92 3.35
CA CYS A 42 17.55 -1.62 4.16
C CYS A 42 16.96 -0.72 5.25
N GLU A 43 17.81 0.05 5.93
CA GLU A 43 17.36 0.98 6.98
C GLU A 43 16.43 2.06 6.41
N GLU A 44 16.78 2.61 5.26
CA GLU A 44 15.96 3.62 4.60
C GLU A 44 14.60 3.03 4.18
N PHE A 45 14.61 1.83 3.61
CA PHE A 45 13.37 1.16 3.23
C PHE A 45 12.46 0.96 4.45
N HIS A 46 13.00 0.40 5.53
CA HIS A 46 12.21 0.15 6.74
C HIS A 46 11.70 1.42 7.40
N SER A 47 12.50 2.49 7.41
CA SER A 47 12.09 3.73 8.06
C SER A 47 11.03 4.50 7.28
N ARG A 48 10.99 4.35 5.96
CA ARG A 48 10.09 5.12 5.10
C ARG A 48 8.85 4.34 4.64
N TYR A 49 8.91 3.02 4.63
CA TYR A 49 7.86 2.18 4.05
C TYR A 49 6.48 2.45 4.66
N SER A 50 6.39 2.41 5.97
CA SER A 50 5.10 2.50 6.68
C SER A 50 4.33 3.78 6.34
N GLU A 51 5.02 4.92 6.34
CA GLU A 51 4.42 6.23 6.04
C GLU A 51 4.08 6.38 4.57
N LEU A 52 4.93 5.87 3.68
CA LEU A 52 4.67 5.92 2.24
C LEU A 52 3.50 5.01 1.84
N ALA A 53 3.39 3.85 2.47
CA ALA A 53 2.32 2.91 2.16
C ALA A 53 0.95 3.43 2.61
N PHE A 54 0.91 4.09 3.78
CA PHE A 54 -0.33 4.68 4.28
C PHE A 54 0.01 5.87 5.18
N PRO A 55 -0.42 7.11 4.85
CA PRO A 55 -0.09 8.29 5.66
C PRO A 55 -0.50 8.13 7.12
N GLY A 56 0.42 8.40 8.03
CA GLY A 56 0.26 8.14 9.46
C GLY A 56 0.70 6.75 9.87
N GLY A 57 1.15 5.94 8.92
CA GLY A 57 1.69 4.60 9.15
C GLY A 57 0.70 3.48 8.91
N VAL A 58 1.17 2.42 8.28
CA VAL A 58 0.37 1.22 7.97
C VAL A 58 -0.20 0.58 9.23
N ASP A 59 0.57 0.60 10.33
CA ASP A 59 0.18 -0.09 11.57
C ASP A 59 -1.08 0.49 12.21
N SER A 60 -1.34 1.78 12.02
CA SER A 60 -2.53 2.44 12.56
C SER A 60 -3.72 2.45 11.60
N ALA A 61 -3.53 2.05 10.35
CA ALA A 61 -4.54 2.17 9.30
C ALA A 61 -5.86 1.47 9.65
N ARG A 62 -5.77 0.23 10.09
CA ARG A 62 -6.96 -0.59 10.38
C ARG A 62 -7.82 0.04 11.48
N GLU A 63 -7.19 0.49 12.55
CA GLU A 63 -7.88 1.15 13.66
C GLU A 63 -8.53 2.46 13.23
N ARG A 64 -7.81 3.26 12.45
CA ARG A 64 -8.32 4.54 11.94
C ARG A 64 -9.52 4.34 11.01
N LEU A 65 -9.49 3.30 10.19
CA LEU A 65 -10.62 2.94 9.32
C LEU A 65 -11.83 2.54 10.15
N ARG A 66 -11.63 1.68 11.15
CA ARG A 66 -12.72 1.21 12.02
C ARG A 66 -13.33 2.33 12.84
N SER A 67 -12.54 3.33 13.22
CA SER A 67 -13.05 4.48 13.95
C SER A 67 -13.81 5.47 13.08
N GLY A 68 -13.79 5.28 11.77
CA GLY A 68 -14.53 6.14 10.85
C GLY A 68 -13.79 7.42 10.48
N GLU A 69 -12.46 7.45 10.60
CA GLU A 69 -11.68 8.63 10.25
C GLU A 69 -11.83 8.92 8.75
N CYS A 70 -12.35 10.11 8.43
CA CYS A 70 -12.70 10.48 7.06
C CYS A 70 -11.53 10.39 6.07
N GLU A 71 -10.35 10.89 6.45
CA GLU A 71 -9.17 10.86 5.58
C GLU A 71 -8.68 9.44 5.35
N ALA A 72 -8.69 8.61 6.38
CA ALA A 72 -8.27 7.21 6.28
C ALA A 72 -9.18 6.44 5.32
N ILE A 73 -10.48 6.61 5.45
CA ILE A 73 -11.45 5.94 4.57
C ILE A 73 -11.30 6.43 3.14
N ALA A 74 -11.17 7.74 2.93
CA ALA A 74 -10.98 8.32 1.60
C ALA A 74 -9.70 7.79 0.95
N TYR A 75 -8.61 7.72 1.69
CA TYR A 75 -7.34 7.19 1.21
C TYR A 75 -7.47 5.71 0.83
N ALA A 76 -8.09 4.91 1.69
CA ALA A 76 -8.25 3.47 1.44
C ALA A 76 -9.09 3.20 0.19
N LEU A 77 -10.18 3.95 -0.02
CA LEU A 77 -11.00 3.80 -1.22
C LEU A 77 -10.21 4.19 -2.48
N ASP A 78 -9.48 5.30 -2.44
CA ASP A 78 -8.62 5.71 -3.54
C ASP A 78 -7.52 4.66 -3.80
N PHE A 79 -6.95 4.10 -2.75
CA PHE A 79 -5.95 3.02 -2.85
C PHE A 79 -6.50 1.81 -3.60
N LEU A 80 -7.71 1.38 -3.25
CA LEU A 80 -8.35 0.26 -3.91
C LEU A 80 -8.64 0.54 -5.39
N GLU A 81 -9.03 1.77 -5.72
CA GLU A 81 -9.30 2.16 -7.11
C GLU A 81 -8.02 2.27 -7.94
N VAL A 82 -6.96 2.82 -7.39
CA VAL A 82 -5.66 2.91 -8.06
C VAL A 82 -5.01 1.53 -8.17
N ARG A 83 -5.16 0.71 -7.13
CA ARG A 83 -4.55 -0.61 -7.04
C ARG A 83 -3.04 -0.56 -7.29
N PRO A 84 -2.28 0.18 -6.48
CA PRO A 84 -0.85 0.35 -6.70
C PRO A 84 -0.09 -0.96 -6.52
N TYR A 85 1.06 -1.06 -7.21
CA TYR A 85 1.92 -2.23 -7.11
C TYR A 85 3.21 -1.85 -6.38
N PHE A 86 3.43 -2.46 -5.21
CA PHE A 86 4.68 -2.35 -4.46
C PHE A 86 4.75 -3.49 -3.45
N PHE A 87 5.84 -3.57 -2.69
CA PHE A 87 6.06 -4.62 -1.70
C PHE A 87 4.88 -4.69 -0.72
N ARG A 88 4.20 -5.82 -0.67
CA ARG A 88 3.03 -6.11 0.18
C ARG A 88 1.75 -5.34 -0.15
N SER A 89 1.71 -4.67 -1.29
CA SER A 89 0.49 -3.94 -1.69
C SER A 89 -0.72 -4.87 -1.87
N GLY A 90 -0.49 -6.10 -2.30
CA GLY A 90 -1.56 -7.09 -2.43
C GLY A 90 -2.22 -7.46 -1.11
N TYR A 91 -1.42 -7.56 -0.04
CA TYR A 91 -1.96 -7.80 1.30
C TYR A 91 -2.75 -6.61 1.81
N MET A 92 -2.26 -5.40 1.58
CA MET A 92 -2.98 -4.17 1.94
C MET A 92 -4.30 -4.07 1.21
N TYR A 93 -4.31 -4.39 -0.08
CA TYR A 93 -5.51 -4.38 -0.91
C TYR A 93 -6.59 -5.29 -0.31
N LYS A 94 -6.24 -6.53 -0.05
CA LYS A 94 -7.18 -7.51 0.53
C LYS A 94 -7.65 -7.11 1.93
N ASP A 95 -6.74 -6.58 2.73
CA ASP A 95 -7.06 -6.14 4.09
C ASP A 95 -8.04 -4.96 4.07
N PHE A 96 -7.81 -3.97 3.21
CA PHE A 96 -8.71 -2.83 3.08
C PHE A 96 -10.11 -3.25 2.58
N LEU A 97 -10.19 -4.18 1.62
CA LEU A 97 -11.47 -4.72 1.19
C LEU A 97 -12.24 -5.32 2.37
N ARG A 98 -11.56 -6.11 3.17
CA ARG A 98 -12.18 -6.77 4.31
C ARG A 98 -12.59 -5.80 5.40
N VAL A 99 -11.71 -4.88 5.77
CA VAL A 99 -11.94 -3.93 6.87
C VAL A 99 -13.03 -2.92 6.52
N LEU A 100 -13.01 -2.39 5.29
CA LEU A 100 -13.99 -1.37 4.86
C LEU A 100 -15.42 -1.88 4.87
N LYS A 101 -15.65 -3.17 4.69
CA LYS A 101 -16.99 -3.77 4.77
C LYS A 101 -17.66 -3.54 6.13
N ASN A 102 -16.86 -3.35 7.18
CA ASN A 102 -17.32 -3.20 8.55
C ASN A 102 -17.09 -1.80 9.11
N CYS A 103 -16.74 -0.85 8.24
CA CYS A 103 -16.50 0.55 8.66
C CYS A 103 -17.75 1.39 8.47
N PRO A 104 -17.88 2.51 9.23
CA PRO A 104 -19.01 3.43 9.04
C PRO A 104 -18.79 4.27 7.78
N LEU A 105 -19.42 3.84 6.68
CA LEU A 105 -19.31 4.50 5.37
C LEU A 105 -20.54 5.32 5.06
N SER A 106 -20.35 6.44 4.36
CA SER A 106 -21.48 7.19 3.77
C SER A 106 -22.09 6.37 2.64
N THR A 107 -23.28 6.78 2.17
CA THR A 107 -23.94 6.13 1.03
C THR A 107 -23.04 6.15 -0.21
N SER A 108 -22.41 7.29 -0.47
CA SER A 108 -21.47 7.45 -1.59
C SER A 108 -20.27 6.51 -1.47
N GLN A 109 -19.66 6.42 -0.29
CA GLN A 109 -18.54 5.54 -0.03
C GLN A 109 -18.92 4.06 -0.17
N SER A 110 -20.09 3.69 0.34
CA SER A 110 -20.63 2.33 0.21
C SER A 110 -20.83 1.95 -1.25
N THR A 111 -21.33 2.86 -2.07
CA THR A 111 -21.51 2.63 -3.50
C THR A 111 -20.16 2.42 -4.19
N ARG A 112 -19.16 3.24 -3.85
CA ARG A 112 -17.80 3.06 -4.37
C ARG A 112 -17.23 1.70 -4.01
N LEU A 113 -17.38 1.30 -2.75
CA LEU A 113 -16.88 0.01 -2.27
C LEU A 113 -17.53 -1.16 -3.01
N LEU A 114 -18.85 -1.09 -3.23
CA LEU A 114 -19.55 -2.13 -3.99
C LEU A 114 -19.00 -2.28 -5.41
N ARG A 115 -18.74 -1.18 -6.09
CA ARG A 115 -18.13 -1.20 -7.43
C ARG A 115 -16.74 -1.84 -7.41
N ILE A 116 -15.94 -1.49 -6.41
CA ILE A 116 -14.60 -2.06 -6.24
C ILE A 116 -14.70 -3.57 -6.02
N LEU A 117 -15.61 -4.00 -5.14
CA LEU A 117 -15.83 -5.42 -4.84
C LEU A 117 -16.28 -6.20 -6.07
N GLU A 118 -17.18 -5.64 -6.86
CA GLU A 118 -17.64 -6.26 -8.11
C GLU A 118 -16.51 -6.41 -9.11
N GLY A 119 -15.68 -5.40 -9.27
CA GLY A 119 -14.51 -5.42 -10.15
C GLY A 119 -13.48 -6.47 -9.69
N TYR A 120 -13.24 -6.54 -8.39
CA TYR A 120 -12.33 -7.53 -7.82
C TYR A 120 -12.84 -8.95 -8.03
N GLU A 121 -14.13 -9.18 -7.86
CA GLU A 121 -14.74 -10.50 -8.07
C GLU A 121 -14.61 -10.94 -9.53
N LYS A 122 -14.85 -10.03 -10.47
CA LYS A 122 -14.65 -10.31 -11.90
C LYS A 122 -13.19 -10.67 -12.21
N TYR A 123 -12.25 -9.94 -11.60
CA TYR A 123 -10.82 -10.21 -11.74
C TYR A 123 -10.48 -11.63 -11.25
N ARG A 124 -10.99 -12.01 -10.08
CA ARG A 124 -10.75 -13.34 -9.52
C ARG A 124 -11.31 -14.45 -10.41
N LEU A 125 -12.52 -14.27 -10.93
CA LEU A 125 -13.17 -15.24 -11.82
C LEU A 125 -12.38 -15.35 -13.14
N GLY A 126 -11.92 -14.26 -13.69
CA GLY A 126 -11.09 -14.24 -14.90
C GLY A 126 -9.78 -15.00 -14.74
N ARG A 127 -9.17 -14.96 -13.55
CA ARG A 127 -7.95 -15.70 -13.26
C ARG A 127 -8.16 -17.20 -13.17
N ARG A 128 -9.36 -17.63 -12.79
CA ARG A 128 -9.68 -19.06 -12.66
C ARG A 128 -10.04 -19.73 -13.98
N SER A 129 -10.44 -18.92 -14.96
CA SER A 129 -10.76 -19.43 -16.29
C SER A 129 -9.51 -19.39 -17.20
#